data_46c59baad5a01f9520b9a8b92d4b031a
#
_entry.id   46c59baad5a01f9520b9a8b92d4b031a
#
_cell.length_a   1.000
_cell.length_b   1.000
_cell.length_c   1.000
_cell.angle_alpha   90.00
_cell.angle_beta   90.00
_cell.angle_gamma   90.00
#
_symmetry.space_group_name_H-M   'P 1'
#
loop_
_entity.id
_entity.type
_entity.pdbx_description
1 polymer ?
#
loop_
_entity_poly.entity_id
_entity_poly.type
_entity_poly.pdbx_seq_one_letter_code
_entity_poly.pdbx_strand_id
1 'polypeptide(L)'
;NMFSASKSVLDGKWDRRPFGGQAMLSRMSLGIAGFGRLGGMVAAYGTCFGMTVRYYDPYVSESEQKVDRVDSLEELVECSDILTIHIPHEHETENMFSEDILSRIKTGAYLINTSRGELVDNSALLKYLKNGKLAGAALDVIGGEYYEEFPQQLQNHPILEYARTHDNLLVTPHIGGSTKDAWKLTESFTIKMVVNELQTIGKSKN
;
A
#
# COMPACT_ATOMS: atom_id res chain seq x y z
N ASN A 1 -10.31 1.24 11.80
CA ASN A 1 -11.07 1.63 13.05
C ASN A 1 -10.51 1.04 14.35
N MET A 2 -9.50 0.15 14.31
CA MET A 2 -8.99 -0.49 15.54
C MET A 2 -8.35 0.53 16.50
N PHE A 3 -7.58 1.48 15.98
CA PHE A 3 -6.93 2.51 16.81
C PHE A 3 -7.97 3.43 17.47
N SER A 4 -8.95 3.91 16.71
CA SER A 4 -10.02 4.76 17.23
C SER A 4 -10.90 4.00 18.23
N ALA A 5 -11.18 2.73 17.97
CA ALA A 5 -11.91 1.88 18.92
C ALA A 5 -11.14 1.68 20.23
N SER A 6 -9.83 1.38 20.14
CA SER A 6 -8.98 1.24 21.33
C SER A 6 -8.92 2.54 22.12
N LYS A 7 -8.71 3.68 21.45
CA LYS A 7 -8.71 4.99 22.10
C LYS A 7 -10.03 5.27 22.82
N SER A 8 -11.18 4.98 22.18
CA SER A 8 -12.50 5.13 22.79
C SER A 8 -12.63 4.36 24.10
N VAL A 9 -12.15 3.11 24.13
CA VAL A 9 -12.16 2.29 25.35
C VAL A 9 -11.24 2.88 26.42
N LEU A 10 -10.05 3.33 26.06
CA LEU A 10 -9.12 3.98 27.01
C LEU A 10 -9.69 5.29 27.58
N ASP A 11 -10.51 6.00 26.80
CA ASP A 11 -11.26 7.19 27.23
C ASP A 11 -12.54 6.84 28.06
N GLY A 12 -12.71 5.58 28.47
CA GLY A 12 -13.82 5.12 29.31
C GLY A 12 -15.12 4.88 28.55
N LYS A 13 -15.13 4.84 27.22
CA LYS A 13 -16.33 4.63 26.40
C LYS A 13 -16.38 3.20 25.89
N TRP A 14 -17.34 2.41 26.41
CA TRP A 14 -17.60 1.04 25.96
C TRP A 14 -18.79 1.03 25.00
N ASP A 15 -18.61 1.58 23.78
CA ASP A 15 -19.65 1.61 22.75
C ASP A 15 -19.14 1.05 21.43
N ARG A 16 -19.70 -0.07 20.98
CA ARG A 16 -19.34 -0.75 19.74
C ARG A 16 -20.02 -0.19 18.49
N ARG A 17 -21.12 0.56 18.67
CA ARG A 17 -21.95 1.03 17.54
C ARG A 17 -21.22 1.88 16.52
N PRO A 18 -20.33 2.83 16.89
CA PRO A 18 -19.57 3.61 15.93
C PRO A 18 -18.58 2.80 15.09
N PHE A 19 -18.22 1.60 15.56
CA PHE A 19 -17.20 0.74 14.95
C PHE A 19 -17.78 -0.50 14.26
N GLY A 20 -19.10 -0.68 14.34
CA GLY A 20 -19.83 -1.75 13.68
C GLY A 20 -20.22 -1.44 12.23
N GLY A 21 -20.78 -2.43 11.55
CA GLY A 21 -21.31 -2.25 10.18
C GLY A 21 -20.28 -2.41 9.07
N GLN A 22 -19.05 -2.81 9.38
CA GLN A 22 -18.04 -3.11 8.37
C GLN A 22 -18.35 -4.42 7.63
N ALA A 23 -18.07 -4.47 6.34
CA ALA A 23 -18.17 -5.71 5.58
C ALA A 23 -17.10 -6.71 6.04
N MET A 24 -17.42 -8.00 5.97
CA MET A 24 -16.40 -9.06 6.13
C MET A 24 -15.44 -9.05 4.96
N LEU A 25 -14.15 -9.32 5.18
CA LEU A 25 -13.15 -9.39 4.11
C LEU A 25 -13.55 -10.37 3.01
N SER A 26 -14.17 -11.50 3.35
CA SER A 26 -14.67 -12.48 2.38
C SER A 26 -15.80 -11.98 1.47
N ARG A 27 -16.32 -10.78 1.70
CA ARG A 27 -17.33 -10.10 0.87
C ARG A 27 -16.75 -8.94 0.06
N MET A 28 -15.44 -8.70 0.19
CA MET A 28 -14.74 -7.60 -0.45
C MET A 28 -13.82 -8.09 -1.55
N SER A 29 -13.64 -7.27 -2.57
CA SER A 29 -12.64 -7.47 -3.63
C SER A 29 -11.34 -6.74 -3.27
N LEU A 30 -10.22 -7.45 -3.40
CA LEU A 30 -8.87 -6.92 -3.25
C LEU A 30 -8.25 -6.71 -4.62
N GLY A 31 -7.98 -5.45 -4.98
CA GLY A 31 -7.22 -5.09 -6.16
C GLY A 31 -5.74 -4.87 -5.83
N ILE A 32 -4.86 -5.52 -6.57
CA ILE A 32 -3.41 -5.48 -6.37
C ILE A 32 -2.78 -4.82 -7.59
N ALA A 33 -2.27 -3.61 -7.42
CA ALA A 33 -1.50 -2.92 -8.44
C ALA A 33 -0.01 -3.27 -8.30
N GLY A 34 0.52 -3.99 -9.28
CA GLY A 34 1.85 -4.60 -9.25
C GLY A 34 1.83 -6.02 -8.66
N PHE A 35 2.17 -7.01 -9.49
CA PHE A 35 2.10 -8.45 -9.12
C PHE A 35 3.48 -9.09 -9.07
N GLY A 36 4.46 -8.37 -8.48
CA GLY A 36 5.78 -8.90 -8.14
C GLY A 36 5.74 -9.79 -6.88
N ARG A 37 6.89 -9.96 -6.23
CA ARG A 37 7.01 -10.79 -5.02
C ARG A 37 6.02 -10.39 -3.91
N LEU A 38 5.93 -9.10 -3.59
CA LEU A 38 5.06 -8.61 -2.52
C LEU A 38 3.59 -8.69 -2.91
N GLY A 39 3.24 -8.27 -4.14
CA GLY A 39 1.87 -8.38 -4.66
C GLY A 39 1.36 -9.84 -4.64
N GLY A 40 2.20 -10.79 -5.07
CA GLY A 40 1.87 -12.21 -5.01
C GLY A 40 1.68 -12.73 -3.57
N MET A 41 2.48 -12.29 -2.59
CA MET A 41 2.27 -12.64 -1.18
C MET A 41 0.95 -12.07 -0.65
N VAL A 42 0.65 -10.82 -0.97
CA VAL A 42 -0.62 -10.18 -0.56
C VAL A 42 -1.82 -10.86 -1.20
N ALA A 43 -1.69 -11.31 -2.45
CA ALA A 43 -2.72 -12.10 -3.12
C ALA A 43 -3.03 -13.40 -2.37
N ALA A 44 -1.99 -14.13 -1.94
CA ALA A 44 -2.16 -15.33 -1.13
C ALA A 44 -2.88 -15.04 0.20
N TYR A 45 -2.54 -13.94 0.87
CA TYR A 45 -3.23 -13.53 2.12
C TYR A 45 -4.70 -13.16 1.84
N GLY A 46 -4.97 -12.38 0.80
CA GLY A 46 -6.34 -12.04 0.41
C GLY A 46 -7.19 -13.28 0.14
N THR A 47 -6.62 -14.24 -0.59
CA THR A 47 -7.27 -15.53 -0.87
C THR A 47 -7.54 -16.34 0.41
N CYS A 48 -6.61 -16.36 1.37
CA CYS A 48 -6.80 -17.02 2.67
C CYS A 48 -7.93 -16.39 3.48
N PHE A 49 -8.18 -15.09 3.34
CA PHE A 49 -9.32 -14.39 3.94
C PHE A 49 -10.63 -14.55 3.15
N GLY A 50 -10.62 -15.32 2.06
CA GLY A 50 -11.78 -15.57 1.20
C GLY A 50 -12.19 -14.38 0.34
N MET A 51 -11.28 -13.42 0.10
CA MET A 51 -11.55 -12.26 -0.76
C MET A 51 -11.56 -12.67 -2.24
N THR A 52 -12.29 -11.90 -3.06
CA THR A 52 -12.08 -11.92 -4.51
C THR A 52 -10.84 -11.11 -4.82
N VAL A 53 -9.77 -11.75 -5.32
CA VAL A 53 -8.49 -11.11 -5.58
C VAL A 53 -8.31 -10.89 -7.07
N ARG A 54 -7.97 -9.64 -7.45
CA ARG A 54 -7.62 -9.25 -8.82
C ARG A 54 -6.31 -8.49 -8.82
N TYR A 55 -5.56 -8.58 -9.92
CA TYR A 55 -4.33 -7.82 -10.07
C TYR A 55 -4.20 -7.19 -11.46
N TYR A 56 -3.46 -6.10 -11.50
CA TYR A 56 -2.93 -5.50 -12.70
C TYR A 56 -1.41 -5.40 -12.62
N ASP A 57 -0.74 -5.93 -13.61
CA ASP A 57 0.69 -5.80 -13.82
C ASP A 57 0.97 -5.88 -15.32
N PRO A 58 1.65 -4.89 -15.94
CA PRO A 58 1.91 -4.90 -17.38
C PRO A 58 2.94 -5.97 -17.78
N TYR A 59 3.74 -6.48 -16.84
CA TYR A 59 4.83 -7.42 -17.09
C TYR A 59 4.49 -8.86 -16.69
N VAL A 60 3.44 -9.07 -15.89
CA VAL A 60 3.02 -10.39 -15.41
C VAL A 60 1.67 -10.76 -16.03
N SER A 61 1.71 -11.60 -17.07
CA SER A 61 0.53 -12.04 -17.81
C SER A 61 -0.23 -13.19 -17.15
N GLU A 62 0.48 -14.04 -16.41
CA GLU A 62 -0.08 -15.24 -15.79
C GLU A 62 0.39 -15.40 -14.34
N SER A 63 -0.43 -16.03 -13.52
CA SER A 63 -0.14 -16.38 -12.14
C SER A 63 -0.47 -17.83 -11.87
N GLU A 64 0.40 -18.53 -11.12
CA GLU A 64 0.11 -19.87 -10.59
C GLU A 64 -0.96 -19.84 -9.48
N GLN A 65 -1.27 -18.66 -8.95
CA GLN A 65 -2.30 -18.47 -7.93
C GLN A 65 -3.67 -18.33 -8.59
N LYS A 66 -4.71 -18.77 -7.88
CA LYS A 66 -6.11 -18.64 -8.33
C LYS A 66 -6.59 -17.19 -8.10
N VAL A 67 -6.08 -16.26 -8.89
CA VAL A 67 -6.43 -14.84 -8.86
C VAL A 67 -6.63 -14.34 -10.30
N ASP A 68 -7.53 -13.39 -10.48
CA ASP A 68 -7.89 -12.89 -11.79
C ASP A 68 -6.98 -11.72 -12.19
N ARG A 69 -6.38 -11.78 -13.37
CA ARG A 69 -5.74 -10.63 -14.01
C ARG A 69 -6.80 -9.74 -14.66
N VAL A 70 -6.63 -8.43 -14.52
CA VAL A 70 -7.41 -7.44 -15.30
C VAL A 70 -6.52 -6.77 -16.34
N ASP A 71 -7.13 -6.18 -17.38
CA ASP A 71 -6.40 -5.69 -18.55
C ASP A 71 -5.85 -4.27 -18.36
N SER A 72 -6.37 -3.51 -17.40
CA SER A 72 -5.93 -2.13 -17.14
C SER A 72 -5.96 -1.76 -15.66
N LEU A 73 -5.25 -0.68 -15.31
CA LEU A 73 -5.27 -0.10 -13.98
C LEU A 73 -6.66 0.47 -13.65
N GLU A 74 -7.30 1.07 -14.64
CA GLU A 74 -8.67 1.61 -14.52
C GLU A 74 -9.64 0.51 -14.11
N GLU A 75 -9.62 -0.61 -14.80
CA GLU A 75 -10.47 -1.77 -14.49
C GLU A 75 -10.19 -2.29 -13.07
N LEU A 76 -8.90 -2.38 -12.68
CA LEU A 76 -8.55 -2.79 -11.32
C LEU A 76 -9.16 -1.86 -10.27
N VAL A 77 -9.03 -0.56 -10.46
CA VAL A 77 -9.52 0.46 -9.52
C VAL A 77 -11.05 0.40 -9.43
N GLU A 78 -11.75 0.30 -10.58
CA GLU A 78 -13.22 0.23 -10.65
C GLU A 78 -13.81 -0.99 -9.96
N CYS A 79 -13.09 -2.12 -9.95
CA CYS A 79 -13.61 -3.36 -9.37
C CYS A 79 -13.18 -3.59 -7.91
N SER A 80 -12.33 -2.73 -7.32
CA SER A 80 -11.72 -2.94 -6.01
C SER A 80 -12.51 -2.28 -4.87
N ASP A 81 -12.76 -3.03 -3.80
CA ASP A 81 -13.20 -2.50 -2.51
C ASP A 81 -12.00 -2.12 -1.63
N ILE A 82 -10.89 -2.84 -1.80
CA ILE A 82 -9.58 -2.49 -1.23
C ILE A 82 -8.58 -2.49 -2.37
N LEU A 83 -7.90 -1.37 -2.58
CA LEU A 83 -6.82 -1.22 -3.55
C LEU A 83 -5.49 -1.16 -2.81
N THR A 84 -4.53 -2.03 -3.16
CA THR A 84 -3.19 -2.05 -2.57
C THR A 84 -2.12 -1.91 -3.64
N ILE A 85 -1.09 -1.11 -3.34
CA ILE A 85 -0.07 -0.69 -4.31
C ILE A 85 1.25 -1.39 -4.00
N HIS A 86 1.82 -2.09 -5.01
CA HIS A 86 3.09 -2.83 -4.95
C HIS A 86 3.96 -2.56 -6.18
N ILE A 87 3.84 -1.36 -6.75
CA ILE A 87 4.58 -0.89 -7.93
C ILE A 87 5.84 -0.15 -7.46
N PRO A 88 7.00 -0.32 -8.10
CA PRO A 88 8.18 0.50 -7.84
C PRO A 88 7.93 1.94 -8.30
N HIS A 89 8.58 2.93 -7.64
CA HIS A 89 8.60 4.29 -8.12
C HIS A 89 9.69 4.45 -9.18
N GLU A 90 9.26 4.88 -10.36
CA GLU A 90 10.09 5.28 -11.49
C GLU A 90 9.45 6.53 -12.12
N HIS A 91 10.11 7.15 -13.06
CA HIS A 91 9.58 8.36 -13.71
C HIS A 91 8.20 8.12 -14.35
N GLU A 92 8.00 6.96 -14.94
CA GLU A 92 6.75 6.58 -15.62
C GLU A 92 5.61 6.24 -14.66
N THR A 93 5.92 5.95 -13.40
CA THR A 93 4.93 5.57 -12.37
C THR A 93 4.65 6.70 -11.39
N GLU A 94 5.33 7.85 -11.52
CA GLU A 94 5.07 9.03 -10.69
C GLU A 94 3.64 9.53 -10.88
N ASN A 95 2.94 9.75 -9.76
CA ASN A 95 1.51 10.11 -9.74
C ASN A 95 0.62 9.17 -10.58
N MET A 96 1.00 7.90 -10.72
CA MET A 96 0.21 6.91 -11.46
C MET A 96 -1.23 6.81 -10.92
N PHE A 97 -1.41 6.94 -9.61
CA PHE A 97 -2.72 7.07 -8.97
C PHE A 97 -3.11 8.55 -8.88
N SER A 98 -3.30 9.15 -10.05
CA SER A 98 -3.74 10.52 -10.27
C SER A 98 -5.19 10.73 -9.87
N GLU A 99 -5.67 11.98 -9.97
CA GLU A 99 -7.08 12.30 -9.77
C GLU A 99 -7.99 11.53 -10.74
N ASP A 100 -7.60 11.37 -12.01
CA ASP A 100 -8.40 10.63 -12.99
C ASP A 100 -8.57 9.15 -12.57
N ILE A 101 -7.48 8.49 -12.21
CA ILE A 101 -7.51 7.09 -11.75
C ILE A 101 -8.30 6.96 -10.45
N LEU A 102 -8.01 7.77 -9.44
CA LEU A 102 -8.71 7.70 -8.15
C LEU A 102 -10.18 8.12 -8.25
N SER A 103 -10.56 8.89 -9.28
CA SER A 103 -11.96 9.23 -9.53
C SER A 103 -12.83 8.01 -9.85
N ARG A 104 -12.23 6.93 -10.33
CA ARG A 104 -12.92 5.70 -10.74
C ARG A 104 -13.12 4.71 -9.59
N ILE A 105 -12.45 4.92 -8.46
CA ILE A 105 -12.54 4.00 -7.32
C ILE A 105 -13.98 3.90 -6.80
N LYS A 106 -14.37 2.73 -6.33
CA LYS A 106 -15.69 2.52 -5.74
C LYS A 106 -15.92 3.47 -4.56
N THR A 107 -17.13 3.99 -4.43
CA THR A 107 -17.51 4.72 -3.21
C THR A 107 -17.46 3.81 -2.00
N GLY A 108 -16.75 4.23 -0.96
CA GLY A 108 -16.53 3.44 0.24
C GLY A 108 -15.33 2.50 0.17
N ALA A 109 -14.51 2.57 -0.88
CA ALA A 109 -13.29 1.77 -0.99
C ALA A 109 -12.18 2.25 -0.06
N TYR A 110 -11.17 1.40 0.12
CA TYR A 110 -9.95 1.67 0.88
C TYR A 110 -8.73 1.66 -0.03
N LEU A 111 -7.76 2.54 0.24
CA LEU A 111 -6.48 2.55 -0.45
C LEU A 111 -5.34 2.23 0.53
N ILE A 112 -4.43 1.34 0.12
CA ILE A 112 -3.25 0.95 0.91
C ILE A 112 -2.00 1.19 0.07
N ASN A 113 -1.08 2.01 0.57
CA ASN A 113 0.22 2.22 -0.07
C ASN A 113 1.36 1.91 0.89
N THR A 114 2.05 0.82 0.62
CA THR A 114 3.27 0.39 1.32
C THR A 114 4.46 0.29 0.36
N SER A 115 4.36 0.96 -0.79
CA SER A 115 5.39 0.94 -1.83
C SER A 115 6.19 2.24 -1.83
N ARG A 116 5.70 3.29 -2.51
CA ARG A 116 6.34 4.62 -2.56
C ARG A 116 5.28 5.71 -2.55
N GLY A 117 5.55 6.80 -1.84
CA GLY A 117 4.62 7.92 -1.67
C GLY A 117 4.33 8.65 -2.98
N GLU A 118 5.33 8.75 -3.85
CA GLU A 118 5.27 9.45 -5.13
C GLU A 118 4.30 8.82 -6.15
N LEU A 119 3.86 7.58 -5.92
CA LEU A 119 2.90 6.89 -6.79
C LEU A 119 1.49 7.48 -6.72
N VAL A 120 1.15 8.17 -5.62
CA VAL A 120 -0.20 8.65 -5.33
C VAL A 120 -0.23 10.18 -5.30
N ASP A 121 -1.14 10.78 -6.07
CA ASP A 121 -1.44 12.21 -5.96
C ASP A 121 -2.09 12.48 -4.59
N ASN A 122 -1.34 13.14 -3.71
CA ASN A 122 -1.77 13.48 -2.36
C ASN A 122 -3.01 14.39 -2.34
N SER A 123 -3.15 15.28 -3.31
CA SER A 123 -4.29 16.20 -3.42
C SER A 123 -5.56 15.44 -3.76
N ALA A 124 -5.48 14.53 -4.72
CA ALA A 124 -6.56 13.64 -5.10
C ALA A 124 -6.95 12.69 -3.96
N LEU A 125 -5.97 12.08 -3.30
CA LEU A 125 -6.20 11.22 -2.13
C LEU A 125 -6.99 11.96 -1.04
N LEU A 126 -6.52 13.15 -0.65
CA LEU A 126 -7.17 13.97 0.38
C LEU A 126 -8.57 14.42 -0.05
N LYS A 127 -8.77 14.76 -1.33
CA LYS A 127 -10.08 15.10 -1.88
C LYS A 127 -11.07 13.94 -1.70
N TYR A 128 -10.67 12.72 -2.02
CA TYR A 128 -11.55 11.55 -1.96
C TYR A 128 -11.75 11.01 -0.54
N LEU A 129 -10.82 11.21 0.36
CA LEU A 129 -11.02 10.98 1.79
C LEU A 129 -12.02 11.97 2.40
N LYS A 130 -11.89 13.27 2.07
CA LYS A 130 -12.78 14.34 2.58
C LYS A 130 -14.22 14.21 2.13
N ASN A 131 -14.45 13.80 0.90
CA ASN A 131 -15.81 13.65 0.35
C ASN A 131 -16.43 12.25 0.58
N GLY A 132 -15.70 11.34 1.23
CA GLY A 132 -16.17 10.00 1.59
C GLY A 132 -16.20 9.00 0.42
N LYS A 133 -15.65 9.35 -0.75
CA LYS A 133 -15.49 8.39 -1.84
C LYS A 133 -14.51 7.29 -1.45
N LEU A 134 -13.39 7.65 -0.81
CA LEU A 134 -12.57 6.71 -0.04
C LEU A 134 -13.08 6.67 1.39
N ALA A 135 -13.44 5.49 1.87
CA ALA A 135 -13.79 5.27 3.27
C ALA A 135 -12.56 5.42 4.19
N GLY A 136 -11.38 5.11 3.67
CA GLY A 136 -10.12 5.28 4.38
C GLY A 136 -8.91 4.98 3.54
N ALA A 137 -7.73 5.36 4.06
CA ALA A 137 -6.45 4.99 3.50
C ALA A 137 -5.44 4.61 4.58
N ALA A 138 -4.45 3.78 4.20
CA ALA A 138 -3.30 3.44 5.02
C ALA A 138 -2.02 3.65 4.21
N LEU A 139 -1.14 4.50 4.71
CA LEU A 139 0.11 4.88 4.06
C LEU A 139 1.28 4.52 4.99
N ASP A 140 2.18 3.68 4.54
CA ASP A 140 3.47 3.45 5.22
C ASP A 140 4.59 4.33 4.64
N VAL A 141 4.28 5.06 3.56
CA VAL A 141 5.19 5.88 2.78
C VAL A 141 4.58 7.24 2.44
N ILE A 142 5.40 8.28 2.38
CA ILE A 142 5.01 9.64 1.96
C ILE A 142 6.02 10.12 0.92
N GLY A 143 5.54 10.81 -0.12
CA GLY A 143 6.41 11.38 -1.14
C GLY A 143 7.44 12.34 -0.55
N GLY A 144 8.68 12.21 -1.01
CA GLY A 144 9.79 13.03 -0.53
C GLY A 144 10.41 12.60 0.81
N GLU A 145 10.02 11.49 1.39
CA GLU A 145 10.49 11.02 2.71
C GLU A 145 12.02 10.85 2.82
N TYR A 146 12.71 10.74 1.69
CA TYR A 146 14.18 10.63 1.62
C TYR A 146 14.90 11.96 1.39
N TYR A 147 14.20 13.08 1.24
CA TYR A 147 14.82 14.39 1.08
C TYR A 147 15.28 14.94 2.43
N GLU A 148 16.41 15.64 2.45
CA GLU A 148 16.98 16.20 3.69
C GLU A 148 16.03 17.17 4.38
N GLU A 149 15.19 17.85 3.62
CA GLU A 149 14.22 18.84 4.12
C GLU A 149 12.93 18.18 4.66
N PHE A 150 12.73 16.88 4.45
CA PHE A 150 11.50 16.21 4.86
C PHE A 150 11.15 16.36 6.34
N PRO A 151 12.10 16.25 7.30
CA PRO A 151 11.80 16.46 8.72
C PRO A 151 11.21 17.84 9.02
N GLN A 152 11.68 18.90 8.34
CA GLN A 152 11.16 20.26 8.49
C GLN A 152 9.77 20.43 7.87
N GLN A 153 9.49 19.72 6.79
CA GLN A 153 8.21 19.76 6.09
C GLN A 153 7.13 18.93 6.81
N LEU A 154 7.54 17.99 7.66
CA LEU A 154 6.65 17.02 8.30
C LEU A 154 5.53 17.67 9.13
N GLN A 155 5.80 18.78 9.79
CA GLN A 155 4.81 19.46 10.64
C GLN A 155 3.62 20.01 9.83
N ASN A 156 3.89 20.51 8.64
CA ASN A 156 2.91 21.17 7.77
C ASN A 156 2.55 20.30 6.55
N HIS A 157 2.91 19.01 6.56
CA HIS A 157 2.61 18.13 5.45
C HIS A 157 1.11 17.87 5.37
N PRO A 158 0.43 18.12 4.21
CA PRO A 158 -1.03 18.06 4.11
C PRO A 158 -1.64 16.72 4.52
N ILE A 159 -0.97 15.61 4.21
CA ILE A 159 -1.36 14.25 4.62
C ILE A 159 -1.40 14.15 6.16
N LEU A 160 -0.37 14.67 6.86
CA LEU A 160 -0.29 14.59 8.30
C LEU A 160 -1.23 15.56 9.00
N GLU A 161 -1.45 16.76 8.44
CA GLU A 161 -2.46 17.67 8.96
C GLU A 161 -3.85 17.04 8.93
N TYR A 162 -4.19 16.36 7.83
CA TYR A 162 -5.43 15.62 7.72
C TYR A 162 -5.51 14.47 8.72
N ALA A 163 -4.48 13.63 8.79
CA ALA A 163 -4.45 12.46 9.66
C ALA A 163 -4.57 12.80 11.17
N ARG A 164 -4.10 14.01 11.60
CA ARG A 164 -4.23 14.44 13.01
C ARG A 164 -5.67 14.65 13.45
N THR A 165 -6.58 14.92 12.52
CA THR A 165 -7.96 15.32 12.80
C THR A 165 -9.00 14.35 12.26
N HIS A 166 -8.60 13.33 11.50
CA HIS A 166 -9.50 12.37 10.86
C HIS A 166 -9.03 10.94 11.10
N ASP A 167 -9.95 10.07 11.51
CA ASP A 167 -9.67 8.67 11.84
C ASP A 167 -9.64 7.74 10.60
N ASN A 168 -9.90 8.26 9.41
CA ASN A 168 -9.94 7.48 8.16
C ASN A 168 -8.62 7.50 7.38
N LEU A 169 -7.55 8.06 7.95
CA LEU A 169 -6.21 8.01 7.37
C LEU A 169 -5.21 7.53 8.43
N LEU A 170 -4.62 6.36 8.18
CA LEU A 170 -3.53 5.80 8.97
C LEU A 170 -2.20 6.09 8.27
N VAL A 171 -1.22 6.60 9.01
CA VAL A 171 0.13 6.82 8.51
C VAL A 171 1.14 6.16 9.45
N THR A 172 2.08 5.41 8.89
CA THR A 172 3.21 4.80 9.62
C THR A 172 4.54 5.22 8.98
N PRO A 173 5.65 5.30 9.75
CA PRO A 173 6.89 5.90 9.27
C PRO A 173 7.78 4.87 8.54
N HIS A 174 7.31 4.33 7.43
CA HIS A 174 8.00 3.37 6.56
C HIS A 174 8.57 2.17 7.32
N ILE A 175 7.73 1.53 8.13
CA ILE A 175 8.13 0.43 9.02
C ILE A 175 7.72 -0.95 8.53
N GLY A 176 7.01 -1.07 7.40
CA GLY A 176 6.50 -2.36 6.90
C GLY A 176 7.57 -3.43 6.72
N GLY A 177 8.80 -3.04 6.34
CA GLY A 177 9.96 -3.93 6.22
C GLY A 177 10.93 -3.88 7.42
N SER A 178 10.69 -3.05 8.42
CA SER A 178 11.63 -2.74 9.50
C SER A 178 11.58 -3.77 10.64
N THR A 179 11.85 -5.04 10.34
CA THR A 179 12.01 -6.07 11.36
C THR A 179 13.46 -6.54 11.46
N LYS A 180 13.90 -6.97 12.64
CA LYS A 180 15.26 -7.53 12.86
C LYS A 180 15.56 -8.67 11.91
N ASP A 181 14.57 -9.53 11.67
CA ASP A 181 14.73 -10.71 10.81
C ASP A 181 14.80 -10.32 9.33
N ALA A 182 13.96 -9.37 8.88
CA ALA A 182 14.00 -8.88 7.50
C ALA A 182 15.36 -8.22 7.20
N TRP A 183 15.88 -7.40 8.09
CA TRP A 183 17.20 -6.77 7.92
C TRP A 183 18.31 -7.81 7.84
N LYS A 184 18.35 -8.77 8.80
CA LYS A 184 19.35 -9.84 8.81
C LYS A 184 19.30 -10.69 7.54
N LEU A 185 18.11 -11.01 7.05
CA LEU A 185 17.94 -11.79 5.82
C LEU A 185 18.43 -10.99 4.60
N THR A 186 18.06 -9.72 4.49
CA THR A 186 18.46 -8.83 3.39
C THR A 186 19.96 -8.63 3.36
N GLU A 187 20.58 -8.30 4.51
CA GLU A 187 22.03 -8.13 4.64
C GLU A 187 22.77 -9.42 4.26
N SER A 188 22.34 -10.56 4.81
CA SER A 188 22.94 -11.86 4.53
C SER A 188 22.83 -12.24 3.05
N PHE A 189 21.70 -11.96 2.41
CA PHE A 189 21.48 -12.21 1.00
C PHE A 189 22.38 -11.32 0.14
N THR A 190 22.42 -10.02 0.44
CA THR A 190 23.27 -9.06 -0.28
C THR A 190 24.75 -9.42 -0.20
N ILE A 191 25.24 -9.75 1.01
CA ILE A 191 26.64 -10.18 1.20
C ILE A 191 26.94 -11.43 0.37
N LYS A 192 26.07 -12.42 0.37
CA LYS A 192 26.23 -13.64 -0.43
C LYS A 192 26.30 -13.34 -1.93
N MET A 193 25.43 -12.46 -2.44
CA MET A 193 25.46 -12.05 -3.85
C MET A 193 26.77 -11.38 -4.21
N VAL A 194 27.24 -10.43 -3.40
CA VAL A 194 28.50 -9.72 -3.65
C VAL A 194 29.69 -10.70 -3.62
N VAL A 195 29.76 -11.58 -2.65
CA VAL A 195 30.83 -12.60 -2.56
C VAL A 195 30.85 -13.50 -3.79
N ASN A 196 29.69 -13.99 -4.23
CA ASN A 196 29.59 -14.86 -5.41
C ASN A 196 30.06 -14.11 -6.68
N GLU A 197 29.67 -12.86 -6.84
CA GLU A 197 30.08 -12.04 -7.99
C GLU A 197 31.59 -11.81 -8.00
N LEU A 198 32.18 -11.45 -6.87
CA LEU A 198 33.63 -11.27 -6.74
C LEU A 198 34.42 -12.56 -7.04
N GLN A 199 33.90 -13.73 -6.62
CA GLN A 199 34.52 -15.02 -6.94
C GLN A 199 34.44 -15.33 -8.44
N THR A 200 33.36 -14.94 -9.12
CA THR A 200 33.19 -15.14 -10.56
C THR A 200 34.15 -14.26 -11.35
N ILE A 201 34.28 -12.99 -10.98
CA ILE A 201 35.25 -12.04 -11.59
C ILE A 201 36.69 -12.49 -11.37
N GLY A 202 37.00 -13.01 -10.16
CA GLY A 202 38.36 -13.54 -9.85
C GLY A 202 38.75 -14.76 -10.68
N LYS A 203 37.77 -15.61 -11.03
CA LYS A 203 38.01 -16.80 -11.88
C LYS A 203 38.16 -16.48 -13.36
N SER A 204 37.57 -15.39 -13.85
CA SER A 204 37.65 -14.97 -15.26
C SER A 204 38.94 -14.24 -15.60
N LYS A 205 39.81 -13.95 -14.61
CA LYS A 205 41.10 -13.27 -14.79
C LYS A 205 42.32 -14.22 -14.71
N ASN A 206 42.08 -15.51 -14.48
CA ASN A 206 43.08 -16.57 -14.54
C ASN A 206 42.80 -17.49 -15.76
#